data_a5dede27128b43eeae967993ef363a63
#
_entry.id   a5dede27128b43eeae967993ef363a63
#
_cell.length_a   1.000
_cell.length_b   1.000
_cell.length_c   1.000
_cell.angle_alpha   90.00
_cell.angle_beta   90.00
_cell.angle_gamma   90.00
#
_symmetry.space_group_name_H-M   'P 1'
#
loop_
_entity.id
_entity.type
_entity.pdbx_description
1 polymer ?
#
loop_
_entity_poly.entity_id
_entity_poly.type
_entity_poly.pdbx_seq_one_letter_code
_entity_poly.pdbx_strand_id
1 'polypeptide(L)'
;MTRSVTAERMRINNELHLPEDEWIIENLTVLCKSVLDPVRRFLGRPVFVTSGFRCPRLNREVEGVPNSQHQYGKAADITFDRLPEEWLKLAWWAITNDHIPIDQFIVYDTFIHISWDSHPRRQFIDKRKNR
;
A
#
# COMPACT_ATOMS: atom_id res chain seq x y z
N MET A 1 6.65 -9.38 -0.59
CA MET A 1 5.78 -8.58 -1.48
C MET A 1 6.12 -8.70 -2.97
N THR A 2 6.93 -9.67 -3.36
CA THR A 2 7.33 -9.86 -4.76
C THR A 2 6.34 -10.70 -5.56
N ARG A 3 5.57 -11.56 -4.89
CA ARG A 3 4.62 -12.46 -5.55
C ARG A 3 3.23 -11.82 -5.63
N SER A 4 2.66 -11.78 -6.83
CA SER A 4 1.31 -11.28 -7.07
C SER A 4 0.43 -12.39 -7.61
N VAL A 5 -0.62 -12.75 -6.88
CA VAL A 5 -1.61 -13.76 -7.31
C VAL A 5 -2.36 -13.29 -8.55
N THR A 6 -2.68 -12.00 -8.62
CA THR A 6 -3.35 -11.41 -9.79
C THR A 6 -2.46 -11.47 -11.03
N ALA A 7 -1.18 -11.14 -10.89
CA ALA A 7 -0.23 -11.23 -12.00
C ALA A 7 -0.10 -12.67 -12.49
N GLU A 8 -0.03 -13.64 -11.58
CA GLU A 8 0.03 -15.06 -11.93
C GLU A 8 -1.20 -15.50 -12.71
N ARG A 9 -2.40 -15.11 -12.29
CA ARG A 9 -3.65 -15.42 -12.98
C ARG A 9 -3.70 -14.83 -14.38
N MET A 10 -3.21 -13.60 -14.54
CA MET A 10 -3.19 -12.89 -15.83
C MET A 10 -1.98 -13.23 -16.68
N ARG A 11 -1.07 -14.07 -16.18
CA ARG A 11 0.19 -14.43 -16.84
C ARG A 11 1.03 -13.20 -17.17
N ILE A 12 1.07 -12.24 -16.27
CA ILE A 12 1.89 -11.03 -16.38
C ILE A 12 3.14 -11.23 -15.55
N ASN A 13 4.31 -10.97 -16.14
CA ASN A 13 5.56 -10.96 -15.41
C ASN A 13 5.66 -9.67 -14.59
N ASN A 14 5.44 -9.80 -13.27
CA ASN A 14 5.52 -8.69 -12.32
C ASN A 14 6.85 -8.68 -11.55
N GLU A 15 7.87 -9.36 -12.06
CA GLU A 15 9.18 -9.41 -11.41
C GLU A 15 9.93 -8.10 -11.56
N LEU A 16 10.78 -7.82 -10.56
CA LEU A 16 11.71 -6.71 -10.62
C LEU A 16 12.98 -7.14 -11.35
N HIS A 17 13.52 -6.26 -12.17
CA HIS A 17 14.72 -6.49 -12.96
C HIS A 17 15.91 -5.71 -12.37
N LEU A 18 16.82 -6.42 -11.72
CA LEU A 18 18.02 -5.81 -11.14
C LEU A 18 19.13 -5.72 -12.18
N PRO A 19 19.97 -4.65 -12.16
CA PRO A 19 19.95 -3.55 -11.16
C PRO A 19 18.99 -2.40 -11.48
N GLU A 20 18.29 -2.41 -12.62
CA GLU A 20 17.49 -1.28 -13.12
C GLU A 20 16.36 -0.88 -12.14
N ASP A 21 15.76 -1.88 -11.46
CA ASP A 21 14.64 -1.66 -10.55
C ASP A 21 15.06 -1.58 -9.08
N GLU A 22 16.35 -1.40 -8.79
CA GLU A 22 16.84 -1.34 -7.42
C GLU A 22 16.16 -0.23 -6.62
N TRP A 23 15.87 0.91 -7.24
CA TRP A 23 15.17 2.02 -6.60
C TRP A 23 13.75 1.66 -6.14
N ILE A 24 13.09 0.74 -6.83
CA ILE A 24 11.77 0.23 -6.42
C ILE A 24 11.92 -0.62 -5.15
N ILE A 25 12.96 -1.44 -5.07
CA ILE A 25 13.24 -2.25 -3.87
C ILE A 25 13.52 -1.34 -2.67
N GLU A 26 14.26 -0.26 -2.87
CA GLU A 26 14.51 0.74 -1.82
C GLU A 26 13.20 1.35 -1.34
N ASN A 27 12.30 1.72 -2.26
CA ASN A 27 10.99 2.26 -1.92
C ASN A 27 10.13 1.23 -1.17
N LEU A 28 10.14 -0.03 -1.59
CA LEU A 28 9.43 -1.11 -0.88
C LEU A 28 9.98 -1.32 0.52
N THR A 29 11.29 -1.17 0.70
CA THR A 29 11.92 -1.27 2.01
C THR A 29 11.43 -0.17 2.94
N VAL A 30 11.35 1.07 2.46
CA VAL A 30 10.79 2.18 3.23
C VAL A 30 9.34 1.92 3.58
N LEU A 31 8.55 1.46 2.60
CA LEU A 31 7.14 1.13 2.83
C LEU A 31 6.98 0.12 3.96
N CYS A 32 7.76 -0.96 3.94
CA CYS A 32 7.67 -2.01 4.95
C CYS A 32 8.13 -1.52 6.33
N LYS A 33 9.30 -0.89 6.41
CA LYS A 33 9.90 -0.49 7.69
C LYS A 33 9.28 0.74 8.30
N SER A 34 8.95 1.72 7.48
CA SER A 34 8.51 3.04 7.97
C SER A 34 6.99 3.20 8.01
N VAL A 35 6.23 2.34 7.35
CA VAL A 35 4.77 2.42 7.28
C VAL A 35 4.12 1.14 7.77
N LEU A 36 4.35 0.01 7.10
CA LEU A 36 3.61 -1.22 7.40
C LEU A 36 3.97 -1.81 8.77
N ASP A 37 5.25 -1.82 9.14
CA ASP A 37 5.67 -2.31 10.47
C ASP A 37 5.08 -1.45 11.60
N PRO A 38 5.14 -0.11 11.55
CA PRO A 38 4.45 0.72 12.54
C PRO A 38 2.94 0.47 12.60
N VAL A 39 2.28 0.31 11.47
CA VAL A 39 0.83 0.01 11.41
C VAL A 39 0.54 -1.33 12.09
N ARG A 40 1.33 -2.34 11.78
CA ARG A 40 1.19 -3.66 12.40
C ARG A 40 1.37 -3.60 13.91
N ARG A 41 2.37 -2.85 14.39
CA ARG A 41 2.60 -2.67 15.83
C ARG A 41 1.44 -1.94 16.49
N PHE A 42 0.91 -0.92 15.86
CA PHE A 42 -0.25 -0.18 16.38
C PHE A 42 -1.46 -1.09 16.52
N LEU A 43 -1.75 -1.91 15.52
CA LEU A 43 -2.89 -2.83 15.53
C LEU A 43 -2.69 -4.03 16.45
N GLY A 44 -1.44 -4.42 16.72
CA GLY A 44 -1.13 -5.60 17.53
C GLY A 44 -1.54 -6.92 16.89
N ARG A 45 -1.66 -6.96 15.57
CA ARG A 45 -2.05 -8.16 14.82
C ARG A 45 -1.48 -8.14 13.39
N PRO A 46 -1.46 -9.30 12.71
CA PRO A 46 -0.95 -9.37 11.36
C PRO A 46 -1.69 -8.46 10.39
N VAL A 47 -0.96 -7.92 9.43
CA VAL A 47 -1.48 -7.11 8.33
C VAL A 47 -1.22 -7.89 7.05
N PHE A 48 -2.26 -8.09 6.25
CA PHE A 48 -2.18 -8.84 5.01
C PHE A 48 -2.14 -7.89 3.82
N VAL A 49 -1.10 -8.01 3.00
CA VAL A 49 -0.95 -7.22 1.78
C VAL A 49 -1.61 -7.95 0.63
N THR A 50 -2.65 -7.35 0.06
CA THR A 50 -3.36 -7.92 -1.09
C THR A 50 -2.83 -7.38 -2.42
N SER A 51 -2.19 -6.21 -2.41
CA SER A 51 -1.54 -5.63 -3.58
C SER A 51 -0.36 -4.79 -3.11
N GLY A 52 0.82 -5.08 -3.63
CA GLY A 52 2.05 -4.31 -3.39
C GLY A 52 2.54 -3.71 -4.69
N PHE A 53 3.77 -4.06 -5.10
CA PHE A 53 4.32 -3.61 -6.37
C PHE A 53 3.47 -4.09 -7.55
N ARG A 54 3.24 -3.18 -8.50
CA ARG A 54 2.63 -3.48 -9.80
C ARG A 54 3.52 -2.95 -10.91
N CYS A 55 3.92 -3.83 -11.84
CA CYS A 55 4.54 -3.34 -13.08
C CYS A 55 3.49 -2.53 -13.88
N PRO A 56 3.94 -1.68 -14.84
CA PRO A 56 3.00 -0.86 -15.61
C PRO A 56 1.90 -1.66 -16.31
N ARG A 57 2.24 -2.83 -16.87
CA ARG A 57 1.26 -3.68 -17.53
C ARG A 57 0.20 -4.21 -16.55
N LEU A 58 0.63 -4.71 -15.39
CA LEU A 58 -0.30 -5.19 -14.37
C LEU A 58 -1.21 -4.06 -13.89
N ASN A 59 -0.63 -2.86 -13.69
CA ASN A 59 -1.41 -1.70 -13.27
C ASN A 59 -2.52 -1.35 -14.28
N ARG A 60 -2.23 -1.45 -15.58
CA ARG A 60 -3.25 -1.23 -16.62
C ARG A 60 -4.34 -2.29 -16.59
N GLU A 61 -3.95 -3.57 -16.43
CA GLU A 61 -4.90 -4.68 -16.43
C GLU A 61 -5.85 -4.65 -15.23
N VAL A 62 -5.41 -4.15 -14.09
CA VAL A 62 -6.28 -3.99 -12.91
C VAL A 62 -6.94 -2.61 -12.86
N GLU A 63 -6.86 -1.84 -13.94
CA GLU A 63 -7.45 -0.51 -14.07
C GLU A 63 -6.98 0.47 -13.00
N GLY A 64 -5.72 0.34 -12.59
CA GLY A 64 -5.08 1.30 -11.69
C GLY A 64 -4.88 2.65 -12.36
N VAL A 65 -4.82 3.72 -11.55
CA VAL A 65 -4.52 5.05 -12.10
C VAL A 65 -3.14 5.05 -12.79
N PRO A 66 -2.96 5.81 -13.90
CA PRO A 66 -1.72 5.76 -14.68
C PRO A 66 -0.44 6.02 -13.89
N ASN A 67 -0.49 6.90 -12.88
CA ASN A 67 0.66 7.23 -12.03
C ASN A 67 0.53 6.61 -10.63
N SER A 68 -0.03 5.41 -10.53
CA SER A 68 -0.20 4.73 -9.25
C SER A 68 1.12 4.54 -8.52
N GLN A 69 1.13 4.86 -7.24
CA GLN A 69 2.31 4.66 -6.38
C GLN A 69 2.67 3.17 -6.21
N HIS A 70 1.76 2.25 -6.53
CA HIS A 70 2.06 0.82 -6.59
C HIS A 70 3.16 0.50 -7.61
N GLN A 71 3.24 1.26 -8.71
CA GLN A 71 4.28 1.06 -9.73
C GLN A 71 5.68 1.44 -9.26
N TYR A 72 5.77 2.25 -8.22
CA TYR A 72 7.05 2.78 -7.71
C TYR A 72 7.47 2.12 -6.39
N GLY A 73 6.74 1.12 -5.93
CA GLY A 73 7.01 0.48 -4.64
C GLY A 73 6.66 1.36 -3.43
N LYS A 74 5.77 2.34 -3.61
CA LYS A 74 5.40 3.29 -2.56
C LYS A 74 4.03 3.06 -1.95
N ALA A 75 3.30 2.05 -2.42
CA ALA A 75 1.94 1.80 -1.95
C ALA A 75 1.68 0.32 -1.71
N ALA A 76 0.79 0.06 -0.77
CA ALA A 76 0.23 -1.26 -0.54
C ALA A 76 -1.26 -1.15 -0.25
N ASP A 77 -2.01 -2.13 -0.74
CA ASP A 77 -3.38 -2.35 -0.30
C ASP A 77 -3.32 -3.43 0.76
N ILE A 78 -3.87 -3.14 1.94
CA ILE A 78 -3.84 -4.04 3.09
C ILE A 78 -5.25 -4.41 3.51
N THR A 79 -5.40 -5.63 3.97
CA THR A 79 -6.67 -6.12 4.51
C THR A 79 -6.44 -6.80 5.85
N PHE A 80 -7.52 -6.99 6.57
CA PHE A 80 -7.57 -7.70 7.85
C PHE A 80 -8.59 -8.81 7.71
N ASP A 81 -8.67 -9.73 8.68
CA ASP A 81 -9.74 -10.73 8.71
C ASP A 81 -11.11 -10.06 8.64
N ARG A 82 -11.19 -8.88 9.22
CA ARG A 82 -12.26 -7.91 9.06
C ARG A 82 -11.68 -6.54 9.33
N LEU A 83 -12.21 -5.49 8.69
CA LEU A 83 -11.74 -4.14 8.92
C LEU A 83 -11.88 -3.82 10.41
N PRO A 84 -10.81 -3.34 11.06
CA PRO A 84 -10.86 -3.04 12.48
C PRO A 84 -11.84 -1.90 12.74
N GLU A 85 -12.61 -2.01 13.83
CA GLU A 85 -13.49 -0.92 14.26
C GLU A 85 -12.71 0.36 14.56
N GLU A 86 -11.43 0.20 14.90
CA GLU A 86 -10.53 1.30 15.20
C GLU A 86 -9.85 1.91 13.99
N TRP A 87 -10.34 1.67 12.79
CA TRP A 87 -9.67 2.19 11.58
C TRP A 87 -9.56 3.72 11.59
N LEU A 88 -10.51 4.41 12.19
CA LEU A 88 -10.42 5.87 12.36
C LEU A 88 -9.27 6.25 13.28
N LYS A 89 -9.05 5.50 14.36
CA LYS A 89 -7.92 5.72 15.27
C LYS A 89 -6.59 5.45 14.55
N LEU A 90 -6.55 4.38 13.76
CA LEU A 90 -5.38 4.04 12.96
C LEU A 90 -5.06 5.17 11.97
N ALA A 91 -6.06 5.63 11.22
CA ALA A 91 -5.90 6.69 10.24
C ALA A 91 -5.38 7.98 10.90
N TRP A 92 -6.00 8.40 11.98
CA TRP A 92 -5.60 9.58 12.72
C TRP A 92 -4.16 9.46 13.22
N TRP A 93 -3.84 8.35 13.86
CA TRP A 93 -2.49 8.09 14.36
C TRP A 93 -1.44 8.13 13.25
N ALA A 94 -1.72 7.47 12.12
CA ALA A 94 -0.78 7.40 11.00
C ALA A 94 -0.57 8.77 10.35
N ILE A 95 -1.65 9.51 10.11
CA ILE A 95 -1.60 10.79 9.40
C ILE A 95 -0.98 11.89 10.26
N THR A 96 -1.22 11.88 11.57
CA THR A 96 -0.68 12.90 12.47
C THR A 96 0.71 12.57 13.02
N ASN A 97 1.23 11.37 12.75
CA ASN A 97 2.54 10.96 13.24
C ASN A 97 3.65 11.39 12.27
N ASP A 98 4.44 12.38 12.67
CA ASP A 98 5.52 12.93 11.84
C ASP A 98 6.61 11.91 11.49
N HIS A 99 6.73 10.83 12.26
CA HIS A 99 7.71 9.77 12.00
C HIS A 99 7.25 8.77 10.93
N ILE A 100 5.99 8.85 10.51
CA ILE A 100 5.44 7.97 9.48
C ILE A 100 5.13 8.82 8.25
N PRO A 101 5.84 8.61 7.13
CA PRO A 101 5.70 9.47 5.95
C PRO A 101 4.48 9.09 5.09
N ILE A 102 3.29 9.11 5.66
CA ILE A 102 2.04 8.77 4.95
C ILE A 102 1.74 9.81 3.89
N ASP A 103 1.61 9.36 2.65
CA ASP A 103 1.14 10.22 1.57
C ASP A 103 -0.37 10.14 1.42
N GLN A 104 -0.91 8.93 1.23
CA GLN A 104 -2.35 8.70 1.18
C GLN A 104 -2.75 7.55 2.09
N PHE A 105 -3.89 7.71 2.73
CA PHE A 105 -4.57 6.68 3.52
C PHE A 105 -6.02 6.67 3.03
N ILE A 106 -6.35 5.66 2.21
CA ILE A 106 -7.66 5.57 1.56
C ILE A 106 -8.39 4.34 2.06
N VAL A 107 -9.59 4.54 2.63
CA VAL A 107 -10.40 3.44 3.16
C VAL A 107 -11.44 3.04 2.14
N TYR A 108 -11.43 1.75 1.77
CA TYR A 108 -12.45 1.12 0.95
C TYR A 108 -13.25 0.13 1.81
N ASP A 109 -14.31 -0.46 1.26
CA ASP A 109 -15.18 -1.37 2.03
C ASP A 109 -14.44 -2.60 2.58
N THR A 110 -13.42 -3.11 1.87
CA THR A 110 -12.76 -4.36 2.22
C THR A 110 -11.25 -4.25 2.43
N PHE A 111 -10.66 -3.08 2.15
CA PHE A 111 -9.22 -2.89 2.27
C PHE A 111 -8.88 -1.42 2.48
N ILE A 112 -7.63 -1.18 2.83
CA ILE A 112 -7.07 0.16 2.98
C ILE A 112 -5.90 0.29 2.02
N HIS A 113 -5.92 1.35 1.20
CA HIS A 113 -4.76 1.75 0.41
C HIS A 113 -3.90 2.68 1.24
N ILE A 114 -2.62 2.36 1.38
CA ILE A 114 -1.69 3.17 2.15
C ILE A 114 -0.42 3.39 1.33
N SER A 115 0.06 4.63 1.31
CA SER A 115 1.25 4.99 0.55
C SER A 115 2.15 5.92 1.33
N TRP A 116 3.41 6.01 0.90
CA TRP A 116 4.37 6.93 1.48
C TRP A 116 4.99 7.82 0.41
N ASP A 117 5.53 8.95 0.84
CA ASP A 117 6.34 9.83 -0.01
C ASP A 117 7.32 10.58 0.87
N SER A 118 8.45 11.01 0.31
CA SER A 118 9.43 11.83 1.01
C SER A 118 8.87 13.23 1.35
N HIS A 119 7.88 13.68 0.58
CA HIS A 119 7.11 14.91 0.81
C HIS A 119 5.64 14.52 1.00
N PRO A 120 5.28 13.91 2.16
CA PRO A 120 3.98 13.28 2.33
C PRO A 120 2.83 14.30 2.37
N ARG A 121 1.79 14.04 1.60
CA ARG A 121 0.57 14.86 1.56
C ARG A 121 -0.31 14.66 2.79
N ARG A 122 -0.17 13.55 3.49
CA ARG A 122 -0.96 13.18 4.66
C ARG A 122 -2.46 13.24 4.39
N GLN A 123 -2.86 12.72 3.24
CA GLN A 123 -4.22 12.78 2.74
C GLN A 123 -5.03 11.58 3.20
N PHE A 124 -6.16 11.84 3.86
CA PHE A 124 -7.14 10.83 4.22
C PHE A 124 -8.33 10.90 3.27
N ILE A 125 -8.73 9.76 2.72
CA ILE A 125 -9.89 9.66 1.83
C ILE A 125 -10.74 8.47 2.25
N ASP A 126 -12.05 8.69 2.41
CA ASP A 126 -13.01 7.63 2.69
C ASP A 126 -13.81 7.35 1.42
N LYS A 127 -13.57 6.20 0.81
CA LYS A 127 -14.26 5.74 -0.41
C LYS A 127 -15.20 4.56 -0.13
N ARG A 128 -15.58 4.35 1.11
CA ARG A 128 -16.53 3.30 1.44
C ARG A 128 -17.90 3.64 0.86
N LYS A 129 -18.55 2.65 0.28
CA LYS A 129 -19.91 2.76 -0.24
C LYS A 129 -20.94 2.49 0.85
N ASN A 130 -20.60 1.62 1.79
CA ASN A 130 -21.44 1.20 2.92
C ASN A 130 -20.92 1.86 4.21
N ARG A 131 -21.32 3.09 4.44
CA ARG A 131 -20.91 3.86 5.63
C ARG A 131 -21.88 3.68 6.79
#